data_045a942fc32c40c9b55c499e2e637cc8
#
_entry.id   045a942fc32c40c9b55c499e2e637cc8
#
_cell.length_a   1.000
_cell.length_b   1.000
_cell.length_c   1.000
_cell.angle_alpha   90.00
_cell.angle_beta   90.00
_cell.angle_gamma   90.00
#
_symmetry.space_group_name_H-M   'P 1'
#
loop_
_entity.id
_entity.type
_entity.pdbx_description
1 polymer ?
#
loop_
_entity_poly.entity_id
_entity_poly.type
_entity_poly.pdbx_seq_one_letter_code
_entity_poly.pdbx_strand_id
1 'polypeptide(L)'
;MAEPMTLQIITPDAIVFEGKSTFFVGKAIDRQFGILPNHAPMIIALDLAPLRIDQPDGTSRELAVFGGFCEIEHNKVSIVTPDCQDPSSIDVDRARRAKERAEGRLSNPTPDIDVERAEAALQRALLRLHVTKQL
;
A
#
# COMPACT_ATOMS: atom_id res chain seq x y z
N MET A 1 -25.12 14.89 2.51
CA MET A 1 -23.78 14.33 2.40
C MET A 1 -23.86 12.86 2.04
N ALA A 2 -22.92 12.36 1.25
CA ALA A 2 -22.90 10.96 0.91
C ALA A 2 -22.52 10.11 2.13
N GLU A 3 -23.12 8.94 2.24
CA GLU A 3 -22.76 7.98 3.26
C GLU A 3 -21.33 7.50 3.03
N PRO A 4 -20.48 7.42 4.08
CA PRO A 4 -19.12 6.91 3.93
C PRO A 4 -19.11 5.47 3.42
N MET A 5 -18.04 5.14 2.67
CA MET A 5 -17.79 3.76 2.24
C MET A 5 -17.40 2.90 3.43
N THR A 6 -17.72 1.62 3.36
CA THR A 6 -17.11 0.63 4.23
C THR A 6 -15.84 0.13 3.55
N LEU A 7 -14.70 0.22 4.23
CA LEU A 7 -13.42 -0.19 3.67
C LEU A 7 -12.77 -1.26 4.53
N GLN A 8 -12.34 -2.34 3.90
CA GLN A 8 -11.71 -3.48 4.55
C GLN A 8 -10.43 -3.85 3.80
N ILE A 9 -9.34 -4.03 4.55
CA ILE A 9 -8.06 -4.48 3.99
C ILE A 9 -7.73 -5.84 4.57
N ILE A 10 -7.59 -6.83 3.70
CA ILE A 10 -7.41 -8.24 4.06
C ILE A 10 -6.06 -8.73 3.57
N THR A 11 -5.31 -9.34 4.47
CA THR A 11 -4.09 -10.09 4.14
C THR A 11 -4.33 -11.58 4.43
N PRO A 12 -3.42 -12.49 3.99
CA PRO A 12 -3.60 -13.91 4.29
C PRO A 12 -3.74 -14.23 5.77
N ASP A 13 -3.17 -13.40 6.64
CA ASP A 13 -3.14 -13.67 8.08
C ASP A 13 -4.26 -12.99 8.87
N ALA A 14 -4.80 -11.88 8.38
CA ALA A 14 -5.72 -11.07 9.20
C ALA A 14 -6.47 -10.03 8.38
N ILE A 15 -7.48 -9.43 9.02
CA ILE A 15 -8.06 -8.17 8.57
C ILE A 15 -7.21 -7.07 9.21
N VAL A 16 -6.47 -6.33 8.39
CA VAL A 16 -5.53 -5.31 8.86
C VAL A 16 -6.23 -3.98 9.15
N PHE A 17 -7.27 -3.68 8.41
CA PHE A 17 -8.05 -2.47 8.59
C PHE A 17 -9.52 -2.75 8.27
N GLU A 18 -10.40 -2.20 9.09
CA GLU A 18 -11.84 -2.22 8.82
C GLU A 18 -12.44 -0.95 9.39
N GLY A 19 -13.12 -0.18 8.54
CA GLY A 19 -13.68 1.08 8.98
C GLY A 19 -14.41 1.83 7.88
N LYS A 20 -14.73 3.07 8.15
CA LYS A 20 -15.42 3.96 7.21
C LYS A 20 -14.44 4.92 6.56
N SER A 21 -14.68 5.23 5.29
CA SER A 21 -13.88 6.19 4.55
C SER A 21 -14.75 7.13 3.75
N THR A 22 -14.38 8.41 3.73
CA THR A 22 -15.02 9.42 2.89
C THR A 22 -14.31 9.60 1.56
N PHE A 23 -13.05 9.18 1.48
CA PHE A 23 -12.24 9.25 0.28
C PHE A 23 -10.97 8.44 0.50
N PHE A 24 -10.53 7.69 -0.49
CA PHE A 24 -9.21 7.08 -0.40
C PHE A 24 -8.46 7.20 -1.72
N VAL A 25 -7.13 7.28 -1.60
CA VAL A 25 -6.21 7.42 -2.73
C VAL A 25 -5.22 6.26 -2.70
N GLY A 26 -5.10 5.58 -3.82
CA GLY A 26 -4.14 4.51 -3.99
C GLY A 26 -3.45 4.60 -5.34
N LYS A 27 -2.65 3.60 -5.65
CA LYS A 27 -1.95 3.55 -6.93
C LYS A 27 -2.23 2.23 -7.61
N ALA A 28 -2.79 2.30 -8.81
CA ALA A 28 -2.87 1.17 -9.73
C ALA A 28 -1.53 1.02 -10.46
N ILE A 29 -1.35 -0.09 -11.15
CA ILE A 29 -0.10 -0.38 -11.84
C ILE A 29 0.27 0.72 -12.84
N ASP A 30 -0.72 1.32 -13.49
CA ASP A 30 -0.53 2.32 -14.54
C ASP A 30 -0.76 3.76 -14.10
N ARG A 31 -1.42 4.00 -12.95
CA ARG A 31 -1.78 5.36 -12.53
C ARG A 31 -2.20 5.43 -11.07
N GLN A 32 -2.19 6.65 -10.52
CA GLN A 32 -2.80 6.94 -9.23
C GLN A 32 -4.31 7.10 -9.40
N PHE A 33 -5.08 6.74 -8.39
CA PHE A 33 -6.53 6.87 -8.42
C PHE A 33 -7.07 7.32 -7.07
N GLY A 34 -8.24 7.96 -7.12
CA GLY A 34 -8.98 8.34 -5.92
C GLY A 34 -10.43 7.88 -6.02
N ILE A 35 -11.00 7.43 -4.91
CA ILE A 35 -12.36 6.87 -4.88
C ILE A 35 -13.21 7.61 -3.84
N LEU A 36 -14.35 8.08 -4.31
CA LEU A 36 -15.39 8.69 -3.47
C LEU A 36 -16.51 7.70 -3.19
N PRO A 37 -17.34 7.95 -2.16
CA PRO A 37 -18.49 7.09 -1.87
C PRO A 37 -19.43 6.92 -3.07
N ASN A 38 -20.07 5.78 -3.14
CA ASN A 38 -21.03 5.40 -4.20
C ASN A 38 -20.38 5.30 -5.57
N HIS A 39 -19.10 5.00 -5.64
CA HIS A 39 -18.41 4.76 -6.90
C HIS A 39 -19.00 3.52 -7.61
N ALA A 40 -19.04 3.55 -8.93
CA ALA A 40 -19.49 2.41 -9.72
C ALA A 40 -18.65 1.17 -9.43
N PRO A 41 -19.22 -0.03 -9.60
CA PRO A 41 -18.46 -1.27 -9.38
C PRO A 41 -17.18 -1.31 -10.21
N MET A 42 -16.08 -1.72 -9.58
CA MET A 42 -14.76 -1.70 -10.21
C MET A 42 -13.81 -2.65 -9.51
N ILE A 43 -12.88 -3.22 -10.27
CA ILE A 43 -11.75 -3.99 -9.74
C ILE A 43 -10.48 -3.34 -10.26
N ILE A 44 -9.55 -3.05 -9.36
CA ILE A 44 -8.29 -2.37 -9.66
C ILE A 44 -7.13 -3.25 -9.23
N ALA A 45 -6.18 -3.50 -10.12
CA ALA A 45 -4.91 -4.13 -9.77
C ALA A 45 -4.02 -3.05 -9.14
N LEU A 46 -3.54 -3.33 -7.92
CA LEU A 46 -2.76 -2.37 -7.13
C LEU A 46 -1.27 -2.55 -7.32
N ASP A 47 -0.55 -1.44 -7.35
CA ASP A 47 0.89 -1.41 -7.26
C ASP A 47 1.33 -1.32 -5.79
N LEU A 48 2.62 -1.56 -5.53
CA LEU A 48 3.23 -1.22 -4.24
C LEU A 48 3.16 0.29 -4.06
N ALA A 49 2.41 0.76 -3.09
CA ALA A 49 2.26 2.21 -2.90
C ALA A 49 1.59 2.52 -1.56
N PRO A 50 1.75 3.76 -1.08
CA PRO A 50 0.95 4.21 0.06
C PRO A 50 -0.53 4.21 -0.32
N LEU A 51 -1.38 3.84 0.64
CA LEU A 51 -2.82 4.01 0.55
C LEU A 51 -3.21 5.06 1.59
N ARG A 52 -3.78 6.18 1.15
CA ARG A 52 -4.29 7.20 2.07
C ARG A 52 -5.79 7.03 2.21
N ILE A 53 -6.24 6.94 3.46
CA ILE A 53 -7.65 6.75 3.80
C ILE A 53 -8.11 7.96 4.61
N ASP A 54 -9.03 8.74 4.06
CA ASP A 54 -9.67 9.83 4.78
C ASP A 54 -10.89 9.27 5.50
N GLN A 55 -11.03 9.60 6.78
CA GLN A 55 -12.08 9.07 7.66
C GLN A 55 -13.13 10.12 7.96
N PRO A 56 -14.36 9.69 8.34
CA PRO A 56 -15.46 10.65 8.59
C PRO A 56 -15.18 11.66 9.69
N ASP A 57 -14.31 11.36 10.63
CA ASP A 57 -13.94 12.29 11.71
C ASP A 57 -12.94 13.38 11.28
N GLY A 58 -12.57 13.41 10.00
CA GLY A 58 -11.62 14.38 9.46
C GLY A 58 -10.15 13.95 9.54
N THR A 59 -9.86 12.81 10.15
CA THR A 59 -8.50 12.28 10.20
C THR A 59 -8.17 11.49 8.94
N SER A 60 -6.87 11.34 8.68
CA SER A 60 -6.36 10.53 7.58
C SER A 60 -5.37 9.51 8.11
N ARG A 61 -5.37 8.33 7.46
CA ARG A 61 -4.36 7.30 7.72
C ARG A 61 -3.64 6.99 6.43
N GLU A 62 -2.36 6.69 6.54
CA GLU A 62 -1.57 6.23 5.41
C GLU A 62 -0.96 4.87 5.75
N LEU A 63 -1.20 3.89 4.89
CA LEU A 63 -0.73 2.52 5.07
C LEU A 63 0.15 2.12 3.90
N ALA A 64 1.15 1.27 4.16
CA ALA A 64 1.95 0.66 3.11
C ALA A 64 1.20 -0.57 2.58
N VAL A 65 0.78 -0.52 1.32
CA VAL A 65 0.09 -1.64 0.66
C VAL A 65 1.01 -2.25 -0.39
N PHE A 66 1.20 -3.55 -0.31
CA PHE A 66 2.21 -4.26 -1.12
C PHE A 66 1.56 -4.97 -2.32
N GLY A 67 0.78 -4.22 -3.09
CA GLY A 67 0.11 -4.75 -4.28
C GLY A 67 -1.24 -5.39 -3.95
N GLY A 68 -1.72 -6.24 -4.84
CA GLY A 68 -3.00 -6.93 -4.68
C GLY A 68 -4.11 -6.33 -5.53
N PHE A 69 -5.33 -6.44 -5.04
CA PHE A 69 -6.52 -5.99 -5.76
C PHE A 69 -7.45 -5.20 -4.86
N CYS A 70 -8.09 -4.19 -5.45
CA CYS A 70 -9.14 -3.41 -4.82
C CYS A 70 -10.45 -3.67 -5.55
N GLU A 71 -11.46 -4.13 -4.83
CA GLU A 71 -12.80 -4.34 -5.38
C GLU A 71 -13.77 -3.35 -4.75
N ILE A 72 -14.54 -2.67 -5.59
CA ILE A 72 -15.53 -1.68 -5.18
C ILE A 72 -16.89 -2.13 -5.68
N GLU A 73 -17.85 -2.26 -4.76
CA GLU A 73 -19.22 -2.64 -5.10
C GLU A 73 -20.17 -2.25 -3.96
N HIS A 74 -21.31 -1.64 -4.31
CA HIS A 74 -22.36 -1.28 -3.34
C HIS A 74 -21.84 -0.48 -2.15
N ASN A 75 -21.00 0.51 -2.40
CA ASN A 75 -20.38 1.37 -1.40
C ASN A 75 -19.52 0.60 -0.39
N LYS A 76 -19.03 -0.56 -0.80
CA LYS A 76 -18.09 -1.38 -0.03
C LYS A 76 -16.79 -1.54 -0.81
N VAL A 77 -15.68 -1.38 -0.11
CA VAL A 77 -14.35 -1.52 -0.68
C VAL A 77 -13.63 -2.65 0.03
N SER A 78 -13.18 -3.63 -0.75
CA SER A 78 -12.34 -4.73 -0.24
C SER A 78 -10.99 -4.66 -0.93
N ILE A 79 -9.93 -4.53 -0.14
CA ILE A 79 -8.56 -4.61 -0.63
C ILE A 79 -7.96 -5.92 -0.15
N VAL A 80 -7.56 -6.75 -1.12
CA VAL A 80 -6.88 -8.03 -0.84
C VAL A 80 -5.44 -7.86 -1.26
N THR A 81 -4.52 -7.97 -0.33
CA THR A 81 -3.10 -7.69 -0.55
C THR A 81 -2.23 -8.74 0.15
N PRO A 82 -1.04 -9.06 -0.41
CA PRO A 82 -0.11 -9.95 0.28
C PRO A 82 0.35 -9.42 1.62
N ASP A 83 0.47 -8.10 1.77
CA ASP A 83 0.85 -7.46 3.02
C ASP A 83 0.36 -6.01 3.06
N CYS A 84 0.10 -5.54 4.27
CA CYS A 84 -0.28 -4.15 4.52
C CYS A 84 0.25 -3.77 5.90
N GLN A 85 1.00 -2.68 5.98
CA GLN A 85 1.67 -2.28 7.21
C GLN A 85 1.31 -0.85 7.61
N ASP A 86 0.94 -0.68 8.88
CA ASP A 86 0.78 0.63 9.49
C ASP A 86 2.18 1.20 9.76
N PRO A 87 2.41 2.51 9.56
CA PRO A 87 3.71 3.12 9.84
C PRO A 87 4.26 2.82 11.24
N SER A 88 3.40 2.76 12.25
CA SER A 88 3.82 2.48 13.62
C SER A 88 4.37 1.06 13.82
N SER A 89 4.05 0.14 12.92
CA SER A 89 4.52 -1.26 13.00
C SER A 89 5.81 -1.50 12.22
N ILE A 90 6.31 -0.48 11.50
CA ILE A 90 7.48 -0.63 10.63
C ILE A 90 8.76 -0.35 11.41
N ASP A 91 9.70 -1.30 11.34
CA ASP A 91 11.05 -1.13 11.86
C ASP A 91 11.86 -0.32 10.83
N VAL A 92 12.05 0.96 11.09
CA VAL A 92 12.71 1.90 10.18
C VAL A 92 14.16 1.50 9.92
N ASP A 93 14.90 1.10 10.95
CA ASP A 93 16.30 0.72 10.78
C ASP A 93 16.45 -0.52 9.91
N ARG A 94 15.56 -1.48 10.08
CA ARG A 94 15.52 -2.68 9.24
C ARG A 94 15.22 -2.32 7.79
N ALA A 95 14.26 -1.44 7.56
CA ALA A 95 13.90 -0.97 6.22
C ALA A 95 15.08 -0.23 5.56
N ARG A 96 15.79 0.59 6.32
CA ARG A 96 16.97 1.31 5.84
C ARG A 96 18.10 0.35 5.45
N ARG A 97 18.35 -0.66 6.26
CA ARG A 97 19.36 -1.70 5.94
C ARG A 97 18.96 -2.51 4.72
N ALA A 98 17.67 -2.84 4.57
CA ALA A 98 17.17 -3.54 3.39
C ALA A 98 17.36 -2.71 2.13
N LYS A 99 17.11 -1.41 2.19
CA LYS A 99 17.34 -0.48 1.09
C LYS A 99 18.83 -0.48 0.69
N GLU A 100 19.71 -0.35 1.65
CA GLU A 100 21.16 -0.31 1.40
C GLU A 100 21.66 -1.61 0.76
N ARG A 101 21.18 -2.77 1.25
CA ARG A 101 21.56 -4.06 0.65
C ARG A 101 21.09 -4.18 -0.81
N ALA A 102 19.85 -3.77 -1.08
CA ALA A 102 19.29 -3.83 -2.44
C ALA A 102 20.03 -2.89 -3.38
N GLU A 103 20.33 -1.67 -2.94
CA GLU A 103 21.10 -0.69 -3.70
C GLU A 103 22.50 -1.21 -4.00
N GLY A 104 23.15 -1.84 -3.02
CA GLY A 104 24.48 -2.43 -3.20
C GLY A 104 24.49 -3.54 -4.25
N ARG A 105 23.46 -4.39 -4.24
CA ARG A 105 23.35 -5.46 -5.24
C ARG A 105 23.10 -4.91 -6.65
N LEU A 106 22.29 -3.86 -6.77
CA LEU A 106 21.97 -3.26 -8.06
C LEU A 106 23.12 -2.44 -8.63
N SER A 107 23.92 -1.80 -7.77
CA SER A 107 25.04 -0.98 -8.22
C SER A 107 26.27 -1.81 -8.59
N ASN A 108 26.36 -3.06 -8.14
CA ASN A 108 27.50 -3.92 -8.40
C ASN A 108 27.03 -5.35 -8.66
N PRO A 109 26.25 -5.57 -9.75
CA PRO A 109 25.67 -6.87 -10.02
C PRO A 109 26.73 -7.89 -10.41
N THR A 110 26.60 -9.10 -9.84
CA THR A 110 27.41 -10.26 -10.20
C THR A 110 26.51 -11.32 -10.83
N PRO A 111 27.05 -12.36 -11.50
CA PRO A 111 26.21 -13.37 -12.15
C PRO A 111 25.27 -14.13 -11.24
N ASP A 112 25.53 -14.15 -9.93
CA ASP A 112 24.69 -14.83 -8.94
C ASP A 112 23.60 -13.94 -8.35
N ILE A 113 23.54 -12.65 -8.72
CA ILE A 113 22.52 -11.72 -8.22
C ILE A 113 21.28 -11.77 -9.11
N ASP A 114 20.14 -11.99 -8.50
CA ASP A 114 18.83 -11.84 -9.14
C ASP A 114 18.44 -10.37 -9.11
N VAL A 115 18.59 -9.69 -10.24
CA VAL A 115 18.33 -8.25 -10.37
C VAL A 115 16.86 -7.93 -10.08
N GLU A 116 15.94 -8.72 -10.61
CA GLU A 116 14.50 -8.48 -10.39
C GLU A 116 14.14 -8.59 -8.92
N ARG A 117 14.70 -9.56 -8.22
CA ARG A 117 14.48 -9.74 -6.78
C ARG A 117 15.06 -8.58 -5.99
N ALA A 118 16.23 -8.07 -6.36
CA ALA A 118 16.85 -6.92 -5.71
C ALA A 118 16.02 -5.65 -5.94
N GLU A 119 15.51 -5.45 -7.15
CA GLU A 119 14.62 -4.31 -7.44
C GLU A 119 13.33 -4.38 -6.64
N ALA A 120 12.70 -5.55 -6.55
CA ALA A 120 11.50 -5.72 -5.75
C ALA A 120 11.76 -5.45 -4.26
N ALA A 121 12.89 -5.92 -3.74
CA ALA A 121 13.29 -5.66 -2.36
C ALA A 121 13.51 -4.17 -2.11
N LEU A 122 14.11 -3.46 -3.07
CA LEU A 122 14.31 -2.02 -2.98
C LEU A 122 12.98 -1.29 -2.93
N GLN A 123 12.04 -1.64 -3.81
CA GLN A 123 10.73 -0.98 -3.84
C GLN A 123 9.97 -1.16 -2.52
N ARG A 124 10.03 -2.37 -1.93
CA ARG A 124 9.40 -2.60 -0.63
C ARG A 124 10.03 -1.77 0.48
N ALA A 125 11.36 -1.68 0.49
CA ALA A 125 12.06 -0.88 1.49
C ALA A 125 11.75 0.61 1.35
N LEU A 126 11.73 1.12 0.10
CA LEU A 126 11.38 2.51 -0.17
C LEU A 126 9.96 2.84 0.26
N LEU A 127 9.01 1.95 0.04
CA LEU A 127 7.63 2.14 0.48
C LEU A 127 7.55 2.26 2.01
N ARG A 128 8.24 1.38 2.74
CA ARG A 128 8.26 1.44 4.20
C ARG A 128 8.86 2.74 4.70
N LEU A 129 9.94 3.19 4.09
CA LEU A 129 10.58 4.45 4.47
C LEU A 129 9.71 5.65 4.11
N HIS A 130 8.98 5.59 2.99
CA HIS A 130 8.08 6.64 2.58
C HIS A 130 6.95 6.85 3.59
N VAL A 131 6.24 5.80 3.99
CA VAL A 131 5.11 5.93 4.91
C VAL A 131 5.54 6.27 6.34
N THR A 132 6.79 6.00 6.70
CA THR A 132 7.36 6.40 7.99
C THR A 132 8.04 7.77 7.95
N LYS A 133 7.92 8.48 6.83
CA LYS A 133 8.50 9.82 6.63
C LYS A 133 10.02 9.86 6.74
N GLN A 134 10.68 8.82 6.25
CA GLN A 134 12.15 8.71 6.27
C GLN A 134 12.80 8.97 4.91
N LEU A 135 12.00 9.29 3.90
CA LEU A 135 12.48 9.69 2.58
C LEU A 135 12.29 11.17 2.36
#